data_b8adcc1abd0835c07bafd56cb6ce4330
#
_entry.id   b8adcc1abd0835c07bafd56cb6ce4330
#
_cell.length_a   1.000
_cell.length_b   1.000
_cell.length_c   1.000
_cell.angle_alpha   90.00
_cell.angle_beta   90.00
_cell.angle_gamma   90.00
#
_symmetry.space_group_name_H-M   'P 1'
#
loop_
_entity.id
_entity.type
_entity.pdbx_description
1 polymer ?
#
loop_
_entity_poly.entity_id
_entity_poly.type
_entity_poly.pdbx_seq_one_letter_code
_entity_poly.pdbx_strand_id
1 'polypeptide(L)'
;MSEQLLKCREFVLKEKMISLTDKGEIFNANNELIGTFRGKLIKIGNTYRIRDLNETPVLTVAEKIISLRSSYRFYKGGEKDDSQYLGILKRKLVAIKPSYWFEDPNENHVFGMKGNIFTLKFKILKEGNVVAEISKKLWKSILRGHYGVKMNPDLDDDSAMLILGIVLMLHHEKEENR
;
A
#
# COMPACT_ATOMS: atom_id res chain seq x y z
N MET A 1 -6.02 1.61 -20.27
CA MET A 1 -6.93 1.19 -19.18
C MET A 1 -6.24 0.94 -17.83
N SER A 2 -4.92 0.87 -17.74
CA SER A 2 -4.16 1.06 -16.48
C SER A 2 -4.36 2.45 -15.86
N GLU A 3 -4.75 3.42 -16.68
CA GLU A 3 -4.97 4.81 -16.28
C GLU A 3 -6.01 5.00 -15.16
N GLN A 4 -7.07 4.21 -15.12
CA GLN A 4 -8.14 4.38 -14.13
C GLN A 4 -7.60 4.10 -12.71
N LEU A 5 -6.81 3.05 -12.53
CA LEU A 5 -6.20 2.72 -11.26
C LEU A 5 -5.13 3.77 -10.87
N LEU A 6 -4.28 4.17 -11.80
CA LEU A 6 -3.18 5.11 -11.55
C LEU A 6 -3.68 6.54 -11.28
N LYS A 7 -4.75 6.96 -11.95
CA LYS A 7 -5.36 8.29 -11.77
C LYS A 7 -6.32 8.38 -10.58
N CYS A 8 -6.67 7.25 -9.98
CA CYS A 8 -7.54 7.24 -8.81
C CYS A 8 -6.83 7.85 -7.59
N ARG A 9 -7.52 8.72 -6.86
CA ARG A 9 -7.02 9.35 -5.62
C ARG A 9 -7.86 9.00 -4.40
N GLU A 10 -8.93 8.24 -4.60
CA GLU A 10 -9.83 7.81 -3.55
C GLU A 10 -10.17 6.33 -3.71
N PHE A 11 -9.69 5.51 -2.77
CA PHE A 11 -9.84 4.05 -2.80
C PHE A 11 -10.65 3.55 -1.63
N VAL A 12 -11.37 2.47 -1.87
CA VAL A 12 -12.03 1.68 -0.84
C VAL A 12 -11.41 0.30 -0.79
N LEU A 13 -10.99 -0.10 0.39
CA LEU A 13 -10.38 -1.40 0.64
C LEU A 13 -11.19 -2.15 1.69
N LYS A 14 -11.48 -3.42 1.46
CA LYS A 14 -12.22 -4.28 2.41
C LYS A 14 -11.29 -4.77 3.52
N GLU A 15 -11.74 -4.74 4.77
CA GLU A 15 -10.92 -5.13 5.93
C GLU A 15 -10.55 -6.63 5.92
N LYS A 16 -11.40 -7.48 5.33
CA LYS A 16 -11.20 -8.95 5.25
C LYS A 16 -10.48 -9.42 3.98
N MET A 17 -9.92 -8.53 3.19
CA MET A 17 -9.44 -8.85 1.84
C MET A 17 -8.07 -9.50 1.79
N ILE A 18 -7.38 -9.64 2.90
CA ILE A 18 -6.02 -10.17 2.88
C ILE A 18 -5.95 -11.46 3.67
N SER A 19 -6.58 -12.49 3.16
CA SER A 19 -6.01 -13.81 3.26
C SER A 19 -4.79 -13.85 2.33
N LEU A 20 -3.66 -14.25 2.83
CA LEU A 20 -2.34 -14.19 2.17
C LEU A 20 -2.25 -14.96 0.82
N THR A 21 -3.29 -15.67 0.44
CA THR A 21 -3.39 -16.48 -0.77
C THR A 21 -4.43 -15.97 -1.76
N ASP A 22 -5.31 -15.04 -1.37
CA ASP A 22 -6.47 -14.68 -2.14
C ASP A 22 -6.29 -13.39 -2.94
N LYS A 23 -7.01 -13.33 -4.05
CA LYS A 23 -7.17 -12.16 -4.87
C LYS A 23 -8.02 -11.14 -4.11
N GLY A 24 -7.44 -9.99 -3.77
CA GLY A 24 -8.16 -8.85 -3.24
C GLY A 24 -8.62 -7.91 -4.35
N GLU A 25 -9.63 -7.10 -4.07
CA GLU A 25 -10.24 -6.16 -5.00
C GLU A 25 -10.05 -4.73 -4.51
N ILE A 26 -9.77 -3.82 -5.43
CA ILE A 26 -9.57 -2.39 -5.19
C ILE A 26 -10.72 -1.65 -5.86
N PHE A 27 -11.46 -0.87 -5.08
CA PHE A 27 -12.59 -0.08 -5.55
C PHE A 27 -12.27 1.42 -5.46
N ASN A 28 -12.89 2.21 -6.32
CA ASN A 28 -12.90 3.65 -6.20
C ASN A 28 -14.00 4.12 -5.20
N ALA A 29 -14.11 5.43 -5.01
CA ALA A 29 -15.11 6.05 -4.14
C ALA A 29 -16.56 5.76 -4.53
N ASN A 30 -16.82 5.48 -5.81
CA ASN A 30 -18.14 5.11 -6.34
C ASN A 30 -18.45 3.62 -6.20
N ASN A 31 -17.58 2.85 -5.52
CA ASN A 31 -17.67 1.40 -5.38
C ASN A 31 -17.55 0.65 -6.73
N GLU A 32 -16.85 1.23 -7.69
CA GLU A 32 -16.51 0.59 -8.95
C GLU A 32 -15.17 -0.14 -8.80
N LEU A 33 -15.09 -1.39 -9.25
CA LEU A 33 -13.85 -2.17 -9.28
C LEU A 33 -12.87 -1.50 -10.25
N ILE A 34 -11.66 -1.17 -9.79
CA ILE A 34 -10.62 -0.51 -10.59
C ILE A 34 -9.31 -1.28 -10.65
N GLY A 35 -9.18 -2.33 -9.85
CA GLY A 35 -7.98 -3.16 -9.85
C GLY A 35 -8.07 -4.30 -8.86
N THR A 36 -7.02 -5.11 -8.86
CA THR A 36 -6.89 -6.27 -7.98
C THR A 36 -5.49 -6.33 -7.38
N PHE A 37 -5.36 -7.02 -6.27
CA PHE A 37 -4.06 -7.40 -5.77
C PHE A 37 -4.02 -8.90 -5.44
N ARG A 38 -2.85 -9.50 -5.56
CA ARG A 38 -2.63 -10.89 -5.24
C ARG A 38 -1.29 -11.07 -4.56
N GLY A 39 -1.29 -11.77 -3.43
CA GLY A 39 -0.08 -12.23 -2.76
C GLY A 39 0.32 -13.64 -3.23
N LYS A 40 1.61 -13.90 -3.31
CA LYS A 40 2.17 -15.25 -3.42
C LYS A 40 3.01 -15.51 -2.18
N LEU A 41 2.52 -16.41 -1.35
CA LEU A 41 3.28 -16.92 -0.20
C LEU A 41 4.41 -17.82 -0.67
N ILE A 42 5.60 -17.46 -0.29
CA ILE A 42 6.77 -18.34 -0.37
C ILE A 42 7.30 -18.45 1.06
N LYS A 43 7.88 -19.60 1.42
CA LYS A 43 8.43 -19.84 2.77
C LYS A 43 9.40 -18.77 3.27
N ILE A 44 9.97 -17.98 2.35
CA ILE A 44 10.90 -16.89 2.64
C ILE A 44 10.61 -15.74 1.64
N GLY A 45 10.02 -14.64 2.13
CA GLY A 45 9.77 -13.44 1.34
C GLY A 45 8.54 -13.49 0.44
N ASN A 46 7.45 -12.90 0.90
CA ASN A 46 6.20 -12.80 0.16
C ASN A 46 6.33 -11.84 -1.02
N THR A 47 5.54 -12.06 -2.05
CA THR A 47 5.47 -11.16 -3.20
C THR A 47 4.02 -10.82 -3.49
N TYR A 48 3.73 -9.54 -3.57
CA TYR A 48 2.41 -8.99 -3.82
C TYR A 48 2.42 -8.26 -5.16
N ARG A 49 1.37 -8.44 -5.96
CA ARG A 49 1.19 -7.72 -7.23
C ARG A 49 -0.13 -7.00 -7.26
N ILE A 50 -0.07 -5.72 -7.57
CA ILE A 50 -1.24 -4.89 -7.86
C ILE A 50 -1.42 -4.89 -9.37
N ARG A 51 -2.65 -5.15 -9.83
CA ARG A 51 -3.01 -5.29 -11.23
C ARG A 51 -4.17 -4.35 -11.57
N ASP A 52 -4.19 -3.89 -12.81
CA ASP A 52 -5.35 -3.21 -13.36
C ASP A 52 -6.49 -4.20 -13.71
N LEU A 53 -7.58 -3.69 -14.27
CA LEU A 53 -8.72 -4.51 -14.68
C LEU A 53 -8.42 -5.50 -15.83
N ASN A 54 -7.34 -5.26 -16.58
CA ASN A 54 -6.88 -6.16 -17.62
C ASN A 54 -5.90 -7.22 -17.10
N GLU A 55 -5.79 -7.35 -15.77
CA GLU A 55 -4.82 -8.22 -15.09
C GLU A 55 -3.35 -7.86 -15.39
N THR A 56 -3.07 -6.64 -15.92
CA THR A 56 -1.73 -6.15 -16.16
C THR A 56 -1.12 -5.69 -14.84
N PRO A 57 0.04 -6.23 -14.42
CA PRO A 57 0.69 -5.80 -13.20
C PRO A 57 1.19 -4.35 -13.33
N VAL A 58 0.82 -3.50 -12.36
CA VAL A 58 1.26 -2.10 -12.30
C VAL A 58 2.31 -1.88 -11.20
N LEU A 59 2.27 -2.70 -10.14
CA LEU A 59 3.21 -2.62 -9.03
C LEU A 59 3.47 -4.02 -8.46
N THR A 60 4.73 -4.33 -8.23
CA THR A 60 5.17 -5.50 -7.48
C THR A 60 5.83 -5.08 -6.18
N VAL A 61 5.41 -5.69 -5.07
CA VAL A 61 6.00 -5.49 -3.75
C VAL A 61 6.59 -6.80 -3.27
N ALA A 62 7.86 -6.81 -2.94
CA ALA A 62 8.57 -7.98 -2.44
C ALA A 62 8.99 -7.76 -0.99
N GLU A 63 8.53 -8.64 -0.11
CA GLU A 63 8.98 -8.67 1.27
C GLU A 63 10.45 -9.10 1.34
N LYS A 64 11.26 -8.36 2.08
CA LYS A 64 12.65 -8.69 2.39
C LYS A 64 12.77 -8.94 3.89
N ILE A 65 12.99 -10.20 4.25
CA ILE A 65 13.27 -10.57 5.64
C ILE A 65 14.74 -10.31 5.90
N ILE A 66 15.04 -9.22 6.59
CA ILE A 66 16.40 -8.93 7.10
C ILE A 66 16.34 -9.01 8.61
N SER A 67 16.83 -10.12 9.15
CA SER A 67 16.82 -10.37 10.60
C SER A 67 15.40 -10.34 11.19
N LEU A 68 15.13 -9.59 12.22
CA LEU A 68 13.84 -9.48 12.91
C LEU A 68 12.92 -8.39 12.35
N ARG A 69 13.20 -7.83 11.15
CA ARG A 69 12.45 -6.69 10.61
C ARG A 69 12.01 -6.96 9.19
N SER A 70 10.70 -6.96 8.95
CA SER A 70 10.15 -6.95 7.60
C SER A 70 10.41 -5.59 6.96
N SER A 71 10.82 -5.60 5.71
CA SER A 71 10.88 -4.45 4.83
C SER A 71 10.32 -4.85 3.47
N TYR A 72 9.78 -3.90 2.71
CA TYR A 72 9.11 -4.18 1.45
C TYR A 72 9.76 -3.38 0.33
N ARG A 73 10.29 -4.07 -0.69
CA ARG A 73 10.83 -3.46 -1.90
C ARG A 73 9.74 -3.33 -2.95
N PHE A 74 9.69 -2.18 -3.58
CA PHE A 74 8.69 -1.82 -4.58
C PHE A 74 9.31 -1.75 -5.97
N TYR A 75 8.63 -2.34 -6.95
CA TYR A 75 9.06 -2.39 -8.35
C TYR A 75 7.88 -2.02 -9.25
N LYS A 76 8.13 -1.24 -10.30
CA LYS A 76 7.13 -0.94 -11.32
C LYS A 76 6.86 -2.19 -12.17
N GLY A 77 5.58 -2.44 -12.49
CA GLY A 77 5.19 -3.61 -13.29
C GLY A 77 5.19 -4.93 -12.54
N GLY A 78 5.38 -6.04 -13.25
CA GLY A 78 5.15 -7.41 -12.77
C GLY A 78 6.36 -8.15 -12.23
N GLU A 79 7.57 -7.66 -12.48
CA GLU A 79 8.80 -8.36 -12.17
C GLU A 79 9.65 -7.64 -11.11
N LYS A 80 10.51 -8.40 -10.43
CA LYS A 80 11.49 -7.87 -9.47
C LYS A 80 12.77 -7.48 -10.20
N ASP A 81 12.66 -6.53 -11.10
CA ASP A 81 13.77 -6.04 -11.91
C ASP A 81 14.36 -4.80 -11.25
N ASP A 82 15.66 -4.80 -11.00
CA ASP A 82 16.35 -3.67 -10.36
C ASP A 82 16.29 -2.38 -11.22
N SER A 83 16.11 -2.50 -12.54
CA SER A 83 15.85 -1.34 -13.40
C SER A 83 14.48 -0.68 -13.16
N GLN A 84 13.55 -1.43 -12.55
CA GLN A 84 12.20 -0.99 -12.20
C GLN A 84 12.05 -0.74 -10.70
N TYR A 85 13.14 -0.75 -9.93
CA TYR A 85 13.13 -0.54 -8.49
C TYR A 85 12.72 0.89 -8.15
N LEU A 86 11.67 1.02 -7.33
CA LEU A 86 11.08 2.30 -6.93
C LEU A 86 11.46 2.73 -5.51
N GLY A 87 11.90 1.80 -4.68
CA GLY A 87 12.28 2.09 -3.32
C GLY A 87 11.86 1.03 -2.30
N ILE A 88 11.95 1.39 -1.03
CA ILE A 88 11.76 0.45 0.08
C ILE A 88 10.94 1.07 1.21
N LEU A 89 9.90 0.35 1.65
CA LEU A 89 9.18 0.63 2.89
C LEU A 89 9.93 -0.03 4.04
N LYS A 90 10.36 0.76 5.01
CA LYS A 90 11.10 0.33 6.20
C LYS A 90 10.25 0.50 7.47
N ARG A 91 10.52 -0.34 8.46
CA ARG A 91 9.92 -0.30 9.78
C ARG A 91 10.99 -0.07 10.85
N LYS A 92 10.74 0.87 11.76
CA LYS A 92 11.52 1.05 12.97
C LYS A 92 10.73 0.55 14.17
N LEU A 93 11.28 -0.40 14.89
CA LEU A 93 10.73 -0.82 16.17
C LEU A 93 11.24 0.16 17.23
N VAL A 94 10.38 1.08 17.67
CA VAL A 94 10.64 1.94 18.82
C VAL A 94 9.63 1.57 19.90
N ALA A 95 10.11 0.90 20.92
CA ALA A 95 9.48 0.49 22.18
C ALA A 95 7.97 0.17 22.18
N ILE A 96 7.08 1.05 21.73
CA ILE A 96 5.63 0.86 21.91
C ILE A 96 4.83 1.06 20.60
N LYS A 97 5.35 1.81 19.61
CA LYS A 97 4.64 2.06 18.33
C LYS A 97 5.59 1.91 17.15
N PRO A 98 5.29 1.03 16.19
CA PRO A 98 6.09 0.93 14.99
C PRO A 98 5.99 2.23 14.19
N SER A 99 7.12 2.71 13.71
CA SER A 99 7.24 3.83 12.77
C SER A 99 7.61 3.29 11.41
N TYR A 100 6.98 3.80 10.36
CA TYR A 100 7.23 3.40 8.99
C TYR A 100 7.60 4.61 8.15
N TRP A 101 8.49 4.38 7.17
CA TRP A 101 8.84 5.38 6.16
C TRP A 101 9.23 4.69 4.87
N PHE A 102 9.12 5.42 3.77
CA PHE A 102 9.52 4.96 2.44
C PHE A 102 10.71 5.75 1.94
N GLU A 103 11.72 5.06 1.45
CA GLU A 103 12.91 5.62 0.82
C GLU A 103 12.94 5.26 -0.67
N ASP A 104 13.38 6.22 -1.50
CA ASP A 104 13.64 6.02 -2.92
C ASP A 104 14.91 5.18 -3.18
N PRO A 105 15.26 4.85 -4.44
CA PRO A 105 16.49 4.10 -4.75
C PRO A 105 17.79 4.79 -4.32
N ASN A 106 17.77 6.10 -4.13
CA ASN A 106 18.92 6.89 -3.65
C ASN A 106 18.94 7.05 -2.12
N GLU A 107 18.10 6.27 -1.41
CA GLU A 107 17.95 6.32 0.04
C GLU A 107 17.38 7.66 0.59
N ASN A 108 16.77 8.48 -0.27
CA ASN A 108 16.08 9.68 0.18
C ASN A 108 14.75 9.31 0.82
N HIS A 109 14.44 9.95 1.94
CA HIS A 109 13.19 9.78 2.65
C HIS A 109 12.05 10.49 1.91
N VAL A 110 11.18 9.73 1.23
CA VAL A 110 10.09 10.27 0.40
C VAL A 110 8.79 10.39 1.17
N PHE A 111 8.39 9.31 1.88
CA PHE A 111 7.15 9.31 2.64
C PHE A 111 7.39 8.91 4.09
N GLY A 112 6.76 9.64 5.01
CA GLY A 112 6.64 9.28 6.41
C GLY A 112 5.19 8.91 6.77
N MET A 113 4.99 8.01 7.74
CA MET A 113 3.67 7.62 8.21
C MET A 113 3.44 8.11 9.64
N LYS A 114 2.29 8.74 9.89
CA LYS A 114 1.93 9.27 11.19
C LYS A 114 0.51 8.83 11.58
N GLY A 115 0.39 8.20 12.74
CA GLY A 115 -0.90 7.74 13.26
C GLY A 115 -0.84 6.31 13.78
N ASN A 116 -2.00 5.64 13.82
CA ASN A 116 -2.12 4.29 14.34
C ASN A 116 -2.50 3.32 13.21
N ILE A 117 -1.53 2.49 12.81
CA ILE A 117 -1.69 1.50 11.75
C ILE A 117 -2.62 0.37 12.18
N PHE A 118 -2.58 -0.05 13.45
CA PHE A 118 -3.43 -1.14 13.96
C PHE A 118 -4.92 -0.80 13.92
N THR A 119 -5.27 0.48 14.05
CA THR A 119 -6.67 0.93 13.92
C THR A 119 -7.00 1.42 12.50
N LEU A 120 -6.05 1.34 11.56
CA LEU A 120 -6.17 1.89 10.20
C LEU A 120 -6.60 3.36 10.20
N LYS A 121 -5.98 4.14 11.09
CA LYS A 121 -6.16 5.59 11.18
C LYS A 121 -4.78 6.25 11.18
N PHE A 122 -4.30 6.57 9.99
CA PHE A 122 -2.99 7.19 9.82
C PHE A 122 -2.96 8.12 8.61
N LYS A 123 -1.90 8.91 8.53
CA LYS A 123 -1.63 9.85 7.43
C LYS A 123 -0.28 9.51 6.82
N ILE A 124 -0.16 9.75 5.53
CA ILE A 124 1.11 9.70 4.80
C ILE A 124 1.53 11.13 4.50
N LEU A 125 2.79 11.44 4.81
CA LEU A 125 3.38 12.76 4.64
C LEU A 125 4.49 12.69 3.60
N LYS A 126 4.58 13.71 2.76
CA LYS A 126 5.70 14.00 1.84
C LYS A 126 6.19 15.40 2.17
N GLU A 127 7.47 15.56 2.49
CA GLU A 127 8.06 16.87 2.87
C GLU A 127 7.29 17.58 3.98
N GLY A 128 6.78 16.82 4.96
CA GLY A 128 6.00 17.36 6.08
C GLY A 128 4.52 17.63 5.80
N ASN A 129 4.09 17.61 4.53
CA ASN A 129 2.71 17.84 4.13
C ASN A 129 1.93 16.52 4.04
N VAL A 130 0.67 16.54 4.46
CA VAL A 130 -0.21 15.37 4.34
C VAL A 130 -0.60 15.18 2.89
N VAL A 131 -0.20 14.04 2.29
CA VAL A 131 -0.54 13.68 0.91
C VAL A 131 -1.56 12.55 0.82
N ALA A 132 -1.79 11.81 1.90
CA ALA A 132 -2.87 10.83 1.98
C ALA A 132 -3.37 10.64 3.42
N GLU A 133 -4.65 10.31 3.54
CA GLU A 133 -5.30 9.93 4.78
C GLU A 133 -5.97 8.57 4.62
N ILE A 134 -5.83 7.73 5.66
CA ILE A 134 -6.43 6.40 5.74
C ILE A 134 -7.31 6.35 6.97
N SER A 135 -8.60 6.02 6.80
CA SER A 135 -9.54 5.94 7.91
C SER A 135 -10.80 5.16 7.54
N LYS A 136 -11.36 4.45 8.52
CA LYS A 136 -12.71 3.85 8.44
C LYS A 136 -13.83 4.91 8.34
N LYS A 137 -13.54 6.16 8.70
CA LYS A 137 -14.53 7.26 8.73
C LYS A 137 -14.61 8.07 7.44
N LEU A 138 -13.67 7.89 6.50
CA LEU A 138 -13.65 8.69 5.28
C LEU A 138 -14.91 8.52 4.44
N TRP A 139 -15.57 7.38 4.57
CA TRP A 139 -16.79 7.05 3.83
C TRP A 139 -17.88 6.55 4.78
N LYS A 140 -18.76 7.44 5.21
CA LYS A 140 -19.87 7.12 6.14
C LYS A 140 -20.88 6.12 5.56
N SER A 141 -20.92 5.96 4.24
CA SER A 141 -21.82 5.05 3.51
C SER A 141 -21.24 3.68 3.24
N ILE A 142 -19.98 3.43 3.60
CA ILE A 142 -19.32 2.17 3.29
C ILE A 142 -19.73 1.10 4.31
N LEU A 143 -20.04 -0.09 3.79
CA LEU A 143 -20.39 -1.29 4.53
C LEU A 143 -19.37 -1.60 5.63
N ARG A 144 -19.82 -2.22 6.73
CA ARG A 144 -18.95 -2.65 7.84
C ARG A 144 -17.78 -3.47 7.31
N GLY A 145 -16.56 -3.18 7.79
CA GLY A 145 -15.36 -3.91 7.38
C GLY A 145 -14.61 -3.32 6.18
N HIS A 146 -14.86 -2.05 5.86
CA HIS A 146 -14.12 -1.31 4.84
C HIS A 146 -13.39 -0.11 5.45
N TYR A 147 -12.35 0.34 4.77
CA TYR A 147 -11.70 1.60 5.07
C TYR A 147 -11.35 2.35 3.78
N GLY A 148 -11.34 3.66 3.88
CA GLY A 148 -11.05 4.54 2.76
C GLY A 148 -9.61 5.04 2.80
N VAL A 149 -9.08 5.27 1.61
CA VAL A 149 -7.82 5.98 1.36
C VAL A 149 -8.16 7.18 0.51
N LYS A 150 -7.82 8.37 0.99
CA LYS A 150 -7.98 9.63 0.26
C LYS A 150 -6.63 10.27 0.07
N MET A 151 -6.25 10.52 -1.16
CA MET A 151 -4.99 11.16 -1.55
C MET A 151 -5.23 12.60 -2.01
N ASN A 152 -4.19 13.43 -1.96
CA ASN A 152 -4.22 14.75 -2.56
C ASN A 152 -4.48 14.61 -4.08
N PRO A 153 -5.44 15.33 -4.65
CA PRO A 153 -5.76 15.30 -6.09
C PRO A 153 -4.56 15.64 -6.99
N ASP A 154 -3.68 16.53 -6.54
CA ASP A 154 -2.52 17.00 -7.28
C ASP A 154 -1.30 16.06 -7.20
N LEU A 155 -1.43 14.94 -6.49
CA LEU A 155 -0.37 13.96 -6.38
C LEU A 155 -0.11 13.29 -7.74
N ASP A 156 1.15 13.13 -8.12
CA ASP A 156 1.53 12.41 -9.34
C ASP A 156 1.14 10.93 -9.28
N ASP A 157 0.98 10.32 -10.46
CA ASP A 157 0.47 8.95 -10.59
C ASP A 157 1.41 7.90 -9.98
N ASP A 158 2.73 8.09 -10.10
CA ASP A 158 3.72 7.18 -9.52
C ASP A 158 3.68 7.25 -7.98
N SER A 159 3.58 8.45 -7.40
CA SER A 159 3.39 8.62 -5.95
C SER A 159 2.07 8.01 -5.47
N ALA A 160 0.98 8.17 -6.22
CA ALA A 160 -0.31 7.58 -5.86
C ALA A 160 -0.26 6.04 -5.86
N MET A 161 0.39 5.45 -6.86
CA MET A 161 0.61 4.00 -6.95
C MET A 161 1.47 3.48 -5.77
N LEU A 162 2.55 4.18 -5.43
CA LEU A 162 3.37 3.84 -4.27
C LEU A 162 2.57 3.90 -2.97
N ILE A 163 1.76 4.95 -2.77
CA ILE A 163 0.91 5.10 -1.58
C ILE A 163 -0.10 3.95 -1.49
N LEU A 164 -0.72 3.54 -2.59
CA LEU A 164 -1.62 2.38 -2.61
C LEU A 164 -0.89 1.11 -2.15
N GLY A 165 0.30 0.85 -2.68
CA GLY A 165 1.14 -0.28 -2.27
C GLY A 165 1.53 -0.21 -0.80
N ILE A 166 1.93 0.95 -0.29
CA ILE A 166 2.25 1.18 1.13
C ILE A 166 1.04 0.85 2.01
N VAL A 167 -0.14 1.35 1.67
CA VAL A 167 -1.36 1.09 2.45
C VAL A 167 -1.69 -0.40 2.51
N LEU A 168 -1.54 -1.12 1.38
CA LEU A 168 -1.76 -2.57 1.34
C LEU A 168 -0.76 -3.32 2.23
N MET A 169 0.52 -2.92 2.24
CA MET A 169 1.53 -3.54 3.11
C MET A 169 1.29 -3.24 4.59
N LEU A 170 0.88 -2.04 4.92
CA LEU A 170 0.53 -1.69 6.31
C LEU A 170 -0.73 -2.42 6.80
N HIS A 171 -1.67 -2.70 5.90
CA HIS A 171 -2.82 -3.54 6.22
C HIS A 171 -2.37 -4.99 6.47
N HIS A 172 -1.50 -5.53 5.63
CA HIS A 172 -0.93 -6.86 5.79
C HIS A 172 -0.20 -7.00 7.15
N GLU A 173 0.69 -6.06 7.48
CA GLU A 173 1.37 -6.01 8.79
C GLU A 173 0.40 -6.02 9.98
N LYS A 174 -0.74 -5.33 9.85
CA LYS A 174 -1.78 -5.33 10.88
C LYS A 174 -2.38 -6.72 11.08
N GLU A 175 -2.66 -7.44 9.98
CA GLU A 175 -3.28 -8.77 10.06
C GLU A 175 -2.31 -9.83 10.62
N GLU A 176 -1.02 -9.74 10.28
CA GLU A 176 0.01 -10.65 10.81
C GLU A 176 0.28 -10.45 12.32
N ASN A 177 0.02 -9.25 12.86
CA ASN A 177 0.25 -8.93 14.27
C ASN A 177 -1.04 -9.06 15.13
N ARG A 178 -2.09 -9.69 14.61
CA ARG A 178 -3.32 -10.02 15.33
C ARG A 178 -3.25 -11.39 15.95
#